data_7e390e69180309cb7bd504cefe3b2ba7
#
_entry.id   7e390e69180309cb7bd504cefe3b2ba7
#
_cell.length_a   1.000
_cell.length_b   1.000
_cell.length_c   1.000
_cell.angle_alpha   90.00
_cell.angle_beta   90.00
_cell.angle_gamma   90.00
#
_symmetry.space_group_name_H-M   'P 1'
#
loop_
_entity.id
_entity.type
_entity.pdbx_description
1 polymer ?
#
loop_
_entity_poly.entity_id
_entity_poly.type
_entity_poly.pdbx_seq_one_letter_code
_entity_poly.pdbx_strand_id
1 'polypeptide(L)'
;MEIIRITRILDGRCRGSSRPVIVETPTGKHLIKLRGAAQGSGALVSEIIVAELAEALHLPVLPRRLAILDSDTPTEDKNDELADLLAASAGLNLAFPLLDNARDATKKDFFRLTLGEKAAILWLDRLVLNPDRTNQNPNILYSEEQLYLIDHGASLRFQYNWSNITEETPSYVGSMFKPHIFEMVSEYPDWVHWESLFAQCLTRSVLERALAAVPSSFIYPLLPDTILDNSLETLENNIQRRKAAYVAFLWKRLKFPRNFALEPPIYQEMNTSKIQHKRLTNQ
;
A
#
# COMPACT_ATOMS: atom_id res chain seq x y z
N MET A 1 -4.72 12.00 -11.35
CA MET A 1 -4.39 12.83 -10.14
C MET A 1 -3.85 14.18 -10.59
N GLU A 2 -4.19 15.25 -9.85
CA GLU A 2 -3.62 16.59 -10.02
C GLU A 2 -2.12 16.59 -9.71
N ILE A 3 -1.33 17.42 -10.40
CA ILE A 3 0.10 17.59 -10.16
C ILE A 3 0.32 18.95 -9.51
N ILE A 4 1.01 18.98 -8.37
CA ILE A 4 1.42 20.18 -7.66
C ILE A 4 2.94 20.27 -7.62
N ARG A 5 3.48 21.49 -7.47
CA ARG A 5 4.92 21.71 -7.32
C ARG A 5 5.26 22.04 -5.88
N ILE A 6 6.29 21.40 -5.33
CA ILE A 6 6.81 21.72 -4.00
C ILE A 6 7.60 23.03 -4.10
N THR A 7 7.27 24.00 -3.27
CA THR A 7 7.97 25.30 -3.22
C THR A 7 9.02 25.38 -2.14
N ARG A 8 8.83 24.64 -1.04
CA ARG A 8 9.76 24.58 0.09
C ARG A 8 9.52 23.35 0.95
N ILE A 9 10.61 22.78 1.50
CA ILE A 9 10.56 21.76 2.55
C ILE A 9 10.46 22.46 3.90
N LEU A 10 9.44 22.13 4.69
CA LEU A 10 9.18 22.73 5.99
C LEU A 10 9.72 21.89 7.15
N ASP A 11 9.52 20.56 7.10
CA ASP A 11 9.97 19.64 8.16
C ASP A 11 10.23 18.24 7.56
N GLY A 12 11.45 17.72 7.77
CA GLY A 12 11.89 16.39 7.34
C GLY A 12 11.96 15.37 8.49
N ARG A 13 11.52 15.74 9.71
CA ARG A 13 11.65 14.90 10.91
C ARG A 13 10.45 14.00 11.18
N CYS A 14 9.57 13.82 10.20
CA CYS A 14 8.44 12.92 10.33
C CYS A 14 8.90 11.47 10.60
N ARG A 15 8.22 10.80 11.52
CA ARG A 15 8.56 9.46 11.99
C ARG A 15 8.02 8.39 11.03
N GLY A 16 8.60 7.20 11.12
CA GLY A 16 8.20 6.01 10.36
C GLY A 16 9.18 5.62 9.26
N SER A 17 9.05 4.41 8.72
CA SER A 17 9.95 3.87 7.69
C SER A 17 9.81 4.58 6.34
N SER A 18 8.64 5.18 6.07
CA SER A 18 8.39 5.98 4.86
C SER A 18 9.01 7.38 4.89
N ARG A 19 9.47 7.86 6.09
CA ARG A 19 10.11 9.17 6.32
C ARG A 19 9.43 10.30 5.51
N PRO A 20 8.13 10.53 5.72
CA PRO A 20 7.42 11.58 4.98
C PRO A 20 7.96 12.96 5.37
N VAL A 21 7.82 13.94 4.49
CA VAL A 21 8.22 15.33 4.73
C VAL A 21 7.01 16.25 4.63
N ILE A 22 7.00 17.32 5.43
CA ILE A 22 6.00 18.37 5.32
C ILE A 22 6.56 19.45 4.40
N VAL A 23 5.76 19.86 3.42
CA VAL A 23 6.16 20.83 2.42
C VAL A 23 5.12 21.94 2.26
N GLU A 24 5.56 23.04 1.68
CA GLU A 24 4.71 24.12 1.18
C GLU A 24 4.51 23.96 -0.32
N THR A 25 3.31 24.24 -0.78
CA THR A 25 2.92 24.25 -2.19
C THR A 25 1.99 25.45 -2.44
N PRO A 26 1.71 25.85 -3.69
CA PRO A 26 0.75 26.91 -3.98
C PRO A 26 -0.67 26.65 -3.45
N THR A 27 -1.01 25.38 -3.15
CA THR A 27 -2.35 25.00 -2.62
C THR A 27 -2.34 24.73 -1.10
N GLY A 28 -1.27 25.10 -0.39
CA GLY A 28 -1.13 24.93 1.04
C GLY A 28 -0.09 23.88 1.45
N LYS A 29 -0.15 23.46 2.71
CA LYS A 29 0.80 22.48 3.27
C LYS A 29 0.37 21.05 2.93
N HIS A 30 1.35 20.24 2.58
CA HIS A 30 1.15 18.82 2.26
C HIS A 30 2.16 17.94 2.98
N LEU A 31 1.75 16.71 3.27
CA LEU A 31 2.63 15.62 3.66
C LEU A 31 3.02 14.87 2.39
N ILE A 32 4.32 14.72 2.15
CA ILE A 32 4.86 14.04 0.96
C ILE A 32 5.48 12.71 1.35
N LYS A 33 5.05 11.63 0.70
CA LYS A 33 5.76 10.35 0.69
C LYS A 33 6.74 10.34 -0.47
N LEU A 34 8.01 10.23 -0.13
CA LEU A 34 9.13 10.37 -1.04
C LEU A 34 9.46 9.02 -1.73
N ARG A 35 9.65 9.06 -3.06
CA ARG A 35 9.94 7.85 -3.85
C ARG A 35 11.31 7.23 -3.57
N GLY A 36 12.25 8.03 -3.05
CA GLY A 36 13.58 7.60 -2.64
C GLY A 36 13.65 7.03 -1.22
N ALA A 37 12.54 6.99 -0.46
CA ALA A 37 12.51 6.37 0.86
C ALA A 37 12.83 4.87 0.80
N ALA A 38 13.16 4.25 1.94
CA ALA A 38 13.66 2.88 2.03
C ALA A 38 12.79 1.82 1.33
N GLN A 39 11.47 2.04 1.25
CA GLN A 39 10.54 1.14 0.56
C GLN A 39 10.45 1.40 -0.95
N GLY A 40 11.10 2.46 -1.44
CA GLY A 40 11.13 2.83 -2.84
C GLY A 40 9.78 3.21 -3.43
N SER A 41 9.74 3.34 -4.76
CA SER A 41 8.53 3.68 -5.51
C SER A 41 7.41 2.64 -5.40
N GLY A 42 7.74 1.39 -5.06
CA GLY A 42 6.74 0.33 -4.82
C GLY A 42 5.75 0.67 -3.71
N ALA A 43 6.20 1.34 -2.65
CA ALA A 43 5.31 1.83 -1.61
C ALA A 43 4.30 2.85 -2.15
N LEU A 44 4.74 3.78 -3.02
CA LEU A 44 3.86 4.77 -3.65
C LEU A 44 2.86 4.11 -4.62
N VAL A 45 3.27 3.05 -5.33
CA VAL A 45 2.37 2.22 -6.14
C VAL A 45 1.28 1.61 -5.27
N SER A 46 1.66 1.02 -4.12
CA SER A 46 0.71 0.44 -3.16
C SER A 46 -0.25 1.49 -2.60
N GLU A 47 0.25 2.66 -2.21
CA GLU A 47 -0.58 3.78 -1.71
C GLU A 47 -1.67 4.16 -2.71
N ILE A 48 -1.32 4.29 -4.00
CA ILE A 48 -2.27 4.69 -5.03
C ILE A 48 -3.29 3.57 -5.28
N ILE A 49 -2.82 2.36 -5.55
CA ILE A 49 -3.72 1.25 -5.90
C ILE A 49 -4.69 0.96 -4.77
N VAL A 50 -4.18 0.83 -3.53
CA VAL A 50 -5.04 0.46 -2.39
C VAL A 50 -6.06 1.54 -2.09
N ALA A 51 -5.67 2.82 -2.18
CA ALA A 51 -6.61 3.90 -1.96
C ALA A 51 -7.70 3.98 -3.05
N GLU A 52 -7.36 3.74 -4.33
CA GLU A 52 -8.38 3.63 -5.41
C GLU A 52 -9.37 2.47 -5.15
N LEU A 53 -8.88 1.34 -4.65
CA LEU A 53 -9.73 0.21 -4.28
C LEU A 53 -10.58 0.51 -3.04
N ALA A 54 -10.03 1.22 -2.05
CA ALA A 54 -10.75 1.66 -0.86
C ALA A 54 -11.92 2.61 -1.23
N GLU A 55 -11.67 3.57 -2.12
CA GLU A 55 -12.71 4.48 -2.65
C GLU A 55 -13.82 3.71 -3.36
N ALA A 56 -13.48 2.68 -4.14
CA ALA A 56 -14.48 1.83 -4.80
C ALA A 56 -15.32 1.00 -3.81
N LEU A 57 -14.82 0.78 -2.59
CA LEU A 57 -15.53 0.18 -1.47
C LEU A 57 -16.19 1.23 -0.55
N HIS A 58 -16.19 2.49 -0.92
CA HIS A 58 -16.69 3.62 -0.13
C HIS A 58 -16.01 3.78 1.23
N LEU A 59 -14.76 3.31 1.35
CA LEU A 59 -13.95 3.50 2.55
C LEU A 59 -13.26 4.88 2.51
N PRO A 60 -13.19 5.59 3.64
CA PRO A 60 -12.58 6.92 3.69
C PRO A 60 -11.05 6.83 3.60
N VAL A 61 -10.48 7.48 2.61
CA VAL A 61 -9.04 7.67 2.41
C VAL A 61 -8.76 9.14 2.15
N LEU A 62 -7.52 9.57 2.39
CA LEU A 62 -7.13 10.94 2.09
C LEU A 62 -7.06 11.18 0.57
N PRO A 63 -7.47 12.36 0.10
CA PRO A 63 -7.25 12.74 -1.30
C PRO A 63 -5.75 12.75 -1.61
N ARG A 64 -5.39 12.33 -2.81
CA ARG A 64 -4.01 12.15 -3.27
C ARG A 64 -3.70 13.08 -4.43
N ARG A 65 -2.48 13.62 -4.44
CA ARG A 65 -1.92 14.39 -5.54
C ARG A 65 -0.53 13.88 -5.88
N LEU A 66 -0.07 14.17 -7.08
CA LEU A 66 1.34 14.00 -7.44
C LEU A 66 2.06 15.30 -7.12
N ALA A 67 3.24 15.22 -6.48
CA ALA A 67 4.05 16.38 -6.16
C ALA A 67 5.39 16.32 -6.88
N ILE A 68 5.77 17.39 -7.58
CA ILE A 68 7.08 17.52 -8.19
C ILE A 68 8.03 18.12 -7.16
N LEU A 69 9.12 17.40 -6.88
CA LEU A 69 10.26 17.85 -6.11
C LEU A 69 11.38 18.20 -7.10
N ASP A 70 11.74 19.46 -7.17
CA ASP A 70 12.89 19.91 -7.95
C ASP A 70 14.18 19.73 -7.13
N SER A 71 15.31 19.49 -7.79
CA SER A 71 16.59 19.27 -7.12
C SER A 71 17.11 20.48 -6.35
N ASP A 72 16.62 21.67 -6.67
CA ASP A 72 16.95 22.95 -6.06
C ASP A 72 15.86 23.46 -5.10
N THR A 73 14.88 22.61 -4.75
CA THR A 73 13.82 22.97 -3.80
C THR A 73 14.41 23.41 -2.45
N PRO A 74 14.11 24.63 -1.96
CA PRO A 74 14.67 25.14 -0.73
C PRO A 74 14.30 24.29 0.49
N THR A 75 15.26 24.06 1.39
CA THR A 75 15.06 23.45 2.70
C THR A 75 15.80 24.21 3.77
N GLU A 76 15.19 24.37 4.94
CA GLU A 76 15.86 24.94 6.13
C GLU A 76 16.54 23.85 6.97
N ASP A 77 16.19 22.59 6.74
CA ASP A 77 16.78 21.44 7.43
C ASP A 77 18.14 21.09 6.78
N LYS A 78 19.20 21.12 7.62
CA LYS A 78 20.58 20.86 7.23
C LYS A 78 21.01 19.40 7.49
N ASN A 79 20.07 18.49 7.69
CA ASN A 79 20.37 17.09 7.93
C ASN A 79 20.83 16.41 6.63
N ASP A 80 22.04 15.85 6.62
CA ASP A 80 22.63 15.20 5.46
C ASP A 80 21.80 14.00 4.97
N GLU A 81 21.22 13.21 5.86
CA GLU A 81 20.35 12.09 5.50
C GLU A 81 19.07 12.57 4.79
N LEU A 82 18.54 13.73 5.20
CA LEU A 82 17.41 14.34 4.50
C LEU A 82 17.83 14.84 3.12
N ALA A 83 19.00 15.47 3.01
CA ALA A 83 19.52 15.94 1.73
C ALA A 83 19.67 14.78 0.73
N ASP A 84 20.26 13.66 1.15
CA ASP A 84 20.40 12.46 0.32
C ASP A 84 19.03 11.89 -0.09
N LEU A 85 18.07 11.85 0.84
CA LEU A 85 16.71 11.38 0.57
C LEU A 85 15.99 12.27 -0.43
N LEU A 86 16.11 13.60 -0.31
CA LEU A 86 15.52 14.57 -1.24
C LEU A 86 16.15 14.42 -2.62
N ALA A 87 17.46 14.29 -2.71
CA ALA A 87 18.18 14.06 -3.97
C ALA A 87 17.71 12.78 -4.68
N ALA A 88 17.58 11.67 -3.93
CA ALA A 88 17.04 10.40 -4.44
C ALA A 88 15.57 10.47 -4.85
N SER A 89 14.86 11.51 -4.39
CA SER A 89 13.41 11.69 -4.60
C SER A 89 13.07 12.76 -5.64
N ALA A 90 14.05 13.36 -6.32
CA ALA A 90 13.81 14.34 -7.36
C ALA A 90 12.83 13.84 -8.43
N GLY A 91 11.86 14.67 -8.84
CA GLY A 91 10.78 14.33 -9.74
C GLY A 91 9.46 14.08 -9.01
N LEU A 92 8.62 13.17 -9.52
CA LEU A 92 7.30 12.89 -8.97
C LEU A 92 7.36 12.12 -7.64
N ASN A 93 6.55 12.56 -6.69
CA ASN A 93 6.30 11.96 -5.39
C ASN A 93 4.79 11.95 -5.10
N LEU A 94 4.36 11.37 -3.99
CA LEU A 94 2.95 11.30 -3.62
C LEU A 94 2.65 12.27 -2.47
N ALA A 95 1.63 13.14 -2.66
CA ALA A 95 1.22 14.17 -1.73
C ALA A 95 -0.15 13.87 -1.13
N PHE A 96 -0.28 14.18 0.16
CA PHE A 96 -1.53 14.17 0.92
C PHE A 96 -1.75 15.53 1.58
N PRO A 97 -3.00 16.00 1.76
CA PRO A 97 -3.24 17.21 2.54
C PRO A 97 -2.73 17.02 3.96
N LEU A 98 -2.09 18.05 4.50
CA LEU A 98 -1.79 18.09 5.93
C LEU A 98 -3.06 18.50 6.66
N LEU A 99 -3.65 17.56 7.41
CA LEU A 99 -4.88 17.83 8.16
C LEU A 99 -4.56 18.48 9.51
N ASP A 100 -5.28 19.53 9.83
CA ASP A 100 -5.17 20.18 11.13
C ASP A 100 -5.76 19.27 12.23
N ASN A 101 -5.13 19.26 13.40
CA ASN A 101 -5.53 18.46 14.57
C ASN A 101 -5.70 16.95 14.30
N ALA A 102 -5.10 16.43 13.23
CA ALA A 102 -5.10 15.01 12.97
C ALA A 102 -4.26 14.24 14.00
N ARG A 103 -4.75 13.08 14.40
CA ARG A 103 -4.07 12.16 15.31
C ARG A 103 -4.32 10.71 14.92
N ASP A 104 -3.50 9.81 15.39
CA ASP A 104 -3.75 8.38 15.27
C ASP A 104 -5.08 8.03 15.95
N ALA A 105 -5.88 7.21 15.27
CA ALA A 105 -7.13 6.73 15.81
C ALA A 105 -6.88 5.73 16.95
N THR A 106 -7.70 5.83 17.99
CA THR A 106 -7.70 4.93 19.14
C THR A 106 -8.82 3.92 19.07
N LYS A 107 -8.80 2.90 19.95
CA LYS A 107 -9.89 1.93 20.04
C LYS A 107 -11.27 2.56 20.27
N LYS A 108 -11.33 3.72 20.94
CA LYS A 108 -12.58 4.47 21.15
C LYS A 108 -13.14 5.04 19.85
N ASP A 109 -12.26 5.47 18.97
CA ASP A 109 -12.68 6.04 17.68
C ASP A 109 -13.27 4.96 16.75
N PHE A 110 -12.85 3.70 16.89
CA PHE A 110 -13.36 2.58 16.08
C PHE A 110 -14.81 2.21 16.36
N PHE A 111 -15.43 2.71 17.43
CA PHE A 111 -16.87 2.60 17.64
C PHE A 111 -17.69 3.41 16.63
N ARG A 112 -17.06 4.36 15.94
CA ARG A 112 -17.68 5.12 14.84
C ARG A 112 -17.84 4.29 13.56
N LEU A 113 -17.04 3.23 13.41
CA LEU A 113 -17.14 2.31 12.27
C LEU A 113 -18.21 1.26 12.53
N THR A 114 -19.08 1.07 11.55
CA THR A 114 -20.03 -0.04 11.51
C THR A 114 -19.30 -1.38 11.37
N LEU A 115 -19.97 -2.49 11.65
CA LEU A 115 -19.40 -3.82 11.40
C LEU A 115 -19.08 -4.04 9.91
N GLY A 116 -19.93 -3.54 9.01
CA GLY A 116 -19.70 -3.63 7.57
C GLY A 116 -18.44 -2.86 7.11
N GLU A 117 -18.20 -1.66 7.65
CA GLU A 117 -16.96 -0.91 7.36
C GLU A 117 -15.72 -1.62 7.90
N LYS A 118 -15.75 -2.15 9.11
CA LYS A 118 -14.66 -2.97 9.67
C LYS A 118 -14.40 -4.22 8.82
N ALA A 119 -15.48 -4.86 8.35
CA ALA A 119 -15.37 -6.01 7.45
C ALA A 119 -14.75 -5.62 6.10
N ALA A 120 -15.15 -4.49 5.52
CA ALA A 120 -14.59 -3.98 4.27
C ALA A 120 -13.10 -3.66 4.40
N ILE A 121 -12.68 -3.04 5.50
CA ILE A 121 -11.26 -2.74 5.79
C ILE A 121 -10.46 -4.05 5.91
N LEU A 122 -10.92 -5.00 6.71
CA LEU A 122 -10.25 -6.30 6.88
C LEU A 122 -10.16 -7.04 5.53
N TRP A 123 -11.25 -7.07 4.78
CA TRP A 123 -11.30 -7.76 3.50
C TRP A 123 -10.40 -7.11 2.45
N LEU A 124 -10.36 -5.78 2.38
CA LEU A 124 -9.46 -5.03 1.51
C LEU A 124 -8.00 -5.34 1.85
N ASP A 125 -7.62 -5.25 3.12
CA ASP A 125 -6.24 -5.49 3.56
C ASP A 125 -5.81 -6.95 3.27
N ARG A 126 -6.71 -7.92 3.40
CA ARG A 126 -6.47 -9.30 2.96
C ARG A 126 -6.31 -9.42 1.45
N LEU A 127 -7.15 -8.72 0.68
CA LEU A 127 -7.07 -8.71 -0.80
C LEU A 127 -5.71 -8.19 -1.28
N VAL A 128 -5.25 -7.07 -0.70
CA VAL A 128 -4.01 -6.38 -1.12
C VAL A 128 -2.76 -6.86 -0.37
N LEU A 129 -2.89 -7.87 0.48
CA LEU A 129 -1.80 -8.43 1.28
C LEU A 129 -1.12 -7.38 2.18
N ASN A 130 -1.92 -6.57 2.87
CA ASN A 130 -1.43 -5.58 3.83
C ASN A 130 -1.21 -6.23 5.22
N PRO A 131 0.04 -6.39 5.69
CA PRO A 131 0.32 -6.98 7.00
C PRO A 131 0.36 -5.97 8.13
N ASP A 132 0.25 -4.66 7.83
CA ASP A 132 0.68 -3.60 8.74
C ASP A 132 -0.47 -2.94 9.52
N ARG A 133 -1.74 -3.24 9.21
CA ARG A 133 -2.88 -2.72 9.96
C ARG A 133 -3.18 -3.60 11.17
N THR A 134 -2.50 -3.32 12.28
CA THR A 134 -2.53 -4.13 13.51
C THR A 134 -3.00 -3.33 14.72
N ASN A 135 -3.17 -3.99 15.86
CA ASN A 135 -3.50 -3.30 17.13
C ASN A 135 -2.43 -2.31 17.60
N GLN A 136 -1.15 -2.54 17.25
CA GLN A 136 -0.06 -1.64 17.60
C GLN A 136 0.14 -0.53 16.55
N ASN A 137 -0.29 -0.77 15.32
CA ASN A 137 -0.17 0.16 14.19
C ASN A 137 -1.48 0.16 13.40
N PRO A 138 -2.50 0.90 13.86
CA PRO A 138 -3.81 0.89 13.23
C PRO A 138 -3.82 1.43 11.81
N ASN A 139 -2.88 2.31 11.47
CA ASN A 139 -2.83 3.02 10.19
C ASN A 139 -4.19 3.64 9.84
N ILE A 140 -4.84 4.24 10.83
CA ILE A 140 -6.11 4.97 10.74
C ILE A 140 -5.91 6.31 11.42
N LEU A 141 -6.16 7.37 10.69
CA LEU A 141 -6.09 8.75 11.17
C LEU A 141 -7.48 9.24 11.57
N TYR A 142 -7.56 9.98 12.67
CA TYR A 142 -8.78 10.66 13.09
C TYR A 142 -8.58 12.17 12.93
N SER A 143 -9.48 12.83 12.21
CA SER A 143 -9.53 14.27 12.06
C SER A 143 -10.98 14.70 11.80
N GLU A 144 -11.39 15.82 12.40
CA GLU A 144 -12.72 16.43 12.17
C GLU A 144 -13.88 15.41 12.26
N GLU A 145 -13.85 14.56 13.31
CA GLU A 145 -14.83 13.50 13.55
C GLU A 145 -14.90 12.38 12.50
N GLN A 146 -13.97 12.34 11.56
CA GLN A 146 -13.86 11.34 10.52
C GLN A 146 -12.61 10.47 10.70
N LEU A 147 -12.72 9.21 10.28
CA LEU A 147 -11.61 8.27 10.23
C LEU A 147 -11.13 8.14 8.78
N TYR A 148 -9.81 8.10 8.57
CA TYR A 148 -9.20 7.90 7.27
C TYR A 148 -8.22 6.75 7.32
N LEU A 149 -8.31 5.83 6.37
CA LEU A 149 -7.30 4.81 6.17
C LEU A 149 -6.05 5.45 5.56
N ILE A 150 -4.91 5.18 6.16
CA ILE A 150 -3.62 5.71 5.74
C ILE A 150 -2.56 4.59 5.69
N ASP A 151 -1.41 4.93 5.12
CA ASP A 151 -0.19 4.12 5.11
C ASP A 151 -0.37 2.71 4.52
N HIS A 152 -0.71 2.68 3.23
CA HIS A 152 -0.90 1.46 2.45
C HIS A 152 0.42 0.91 1.85
N GLY A 153 1.55 1.57 2.10
CA GLY A 153 2.83 1.29 1.46
C GLY A 153 3.35 -0.14 1.66
N ALA A 154 2.98 -0.79 2.77
CA ALA A 154 3.35 -2.17 3.07
C ALA A 154 2.56 -3.23 2.28
N SER A 155 1.52 -2.83 1.54
CA SER A 155 0.67 -3.71 0.73
C SER A 155 1.38 -4.21 -0.53
N LEU A 156 0.74 -5.13 -1.25
CA LEU A 156 1.17 -5.63 -2.57
C LEU A 156 2.61 -6.17 -2.56
N ARG A 157 3.02 -6.83 -1.49
CA ARG A 157 4.42 -7.28 -1.29
C ARG A 157 4.96 -8.16 -2.41
N PHE A 158 4.13 -8.84 -3.17
CA PHE A 158 4.50 -9.61 -4.35
C PHE A 158 5.25 -8.78 -5.41
N GLN A 159 5.04 -7.45 -5.41
CA GLN A 159 5.67 -6.55 -6.38
C GLN A 159 7.21 -6.49 -6.29
N TYR A 160 7.78 -6.90 -5.17
CA TYR A 160 9.23 -6.94 -4.97
C TYR A 160 9.85 -8.29 -5.37
N ASN A 161 9.04 -9.28 -5.76
CA ASN A 161 9.53 -10.62 -6.10
C ASN A 161 8.66 -11.30 -7.18
N TRP A 162 8.53 -10.65 -8.32
CA TRP A 162 7.73 -11.16 -9.44
C TRP A 162 8.22 -12.50 -9.99
N SER A 163 9.51 -12.81 -9.91
CA SER A 163 10.08 -14.08 -10.35
C SER A 163 9.51 -15.30 -9.61
N ASN A 164 9.03 -15.10 -8.40
CA ASN A 164 8.46 -16.17 -7.57
C ASN A 164 6.92 -16.23 -7.63
N ILE A 165 6.29 -15.43 -8.48
CA ILE A 165 4.84 -15.47 -8.67
C ILE A 165 4.49 -16.64 -9.58
N THR A 166 3.73 -17.58 -9.04
CA THR A 166 3.14 -18.70 -9.78
C THR A 166 1.65 -18.48 -10.06
N GLU A 167 1.03 -19.37 -10.80
CA GLU A 167 -0.41 -19.39 -11.02
C GLU A 167 -1.23 -19.49 -9.72
N GLU A 168 -0.67 -20.10 -8.69
CA GLU A 168 -1.33 -20.33 -7.40
C GLU A 168 -1.11 -19.21 -6.40
N THR A 169 0.00 -18.45 -6.51
CA THR A 169 0.39 -17.39 -5.56
C THR A 169 -0.75 -16.41 -5.23
N PRO A 170 -1.61 -15.96 -6.18
CA PRO A 170 -2.72 -15.07 -5.86
C PRO A 170 -3.74 -15.66 -4.90
N SER A 171 -3.83 -16.97 -4.75
CA SER A 171 -4.79 -17.65 -3.86
C SER A 171 -4.38 -17.61 -2.40
N TYR A 172 -3.16 -17.18 -2.06
CA TYR A 172 -2.61 -17.23 -0.69
C TYR A 172 -2.60 -15.85 -0.02
N VAL A 173 -2.75 -15.83 1.31
CA VAL A 173 -2.71 -14.60 2.13
C VAL A 173 -1.28 -14.14 2.39
N GLY A 174 -0.33 -15.05 2.36
CA GLY A 174 0.99 -14.83 2.94
C GLY A 174 0.96 -14.89 4.47
N SER A 175 2.10 -15.11 5.12
CA SER A 175 2.18 -15.11 6.58
C SER A 175 1.96 -13.70 7.12
N MET A 176 0.80 -13.46 7.72
CA MET A 176 0.54 -12.27 8.53
C MET A 176 1.14 -12.54 9.92
N PHE A 177 2.26 -11.89 10.23
CA PHE A 177 2.94 -12.10 11.53
C PHE A 177 2.17 -11.58 12.73
N LYS A 178 1.18 -10.71 12.53
CA LYS A 178 0.34 -10.11 13.57
C LYS A 178 -1.12 -10.12 13.14
N PRO A 179 -2.05 -10.35 14.08
CA PRO A 179 -3.48 -10.26 13.78
C PRO A 179 -3.86 -8.86 13.29
N HIS A 180 -4.75 -8.81 12.32
CA HIS A 180 -5.36 -7.58 11.85
C HIS A 180 -6.20 -6.93 12.96
N ILE A 181 -6.26 -5.58 13.01
CA ILE A 181 -6.99 -4.86 14.06
C ILE A 181 -8.48 -5.23 14.12
N PHE A 182 -9.08 -5.64 13.01
CA PHE A 182 -10.48 -6.07 12.91
C PHE A 182 -10.64 -7.58 12.65
N GLU A 183 -9.64 -8.41 12.99
CA GLU A 183 -9.65 -9.86 12.70
C GLU A 183 -10.93 -10.57 13.12
N MET A 184 -11.44 -10.25 14.32
CA MET A 184 -12.65 -10.85 14.90
C MET A 184 -13.91 -10.69 14.03
N VAL A 185 -13.93 -9.69 13.12
CA VAL A 185 -15.10 -9.47 12.26
C VAL A 185 -15.31 -10.60 11.25
N SER A 186 -14.25 -11.33 10.89
CA SER A 186 -14.35 -12.50 10.00
C SER A 186 -15.07 -13.70 10.61
N GLU A 187 -15.29 -13.71 11.93
CA GLU A 187 -16.02 -14.74 12.64
C GLU A 187 -17.55 -14.51 12.67
N TYR A 188 -18.01 -13.33 12.21
CA TYR A 188 -19.45 -13.03 12.17
C TYR A 188 -20.16 -13.82 11.06
N PRO A 189 -21.41 -14.24 11.27
CA PRO A 189 -22.20 -14.99 10.28
C PRO A 189 -22.34 -14.27 8.94
N ASP A 190 -22.35 -12.93 8.96
CA ASP A 190 -22.50 -12.09 7.76
C ASP A 190 -21.25 -11.99 6.91
N TRP A 191 -20.10 -12.54 7.34
CA TRP A 191 -18.82 -12.41 6.64
C TRP A 191 -18.88 -12.85 5.17
N VAL A 192 -19.49 -14.01 4.91
CA VAL A 192 -19.60 -14.54 3.52
C VAL A 192 -20.44 -13.63 2.63
N HIS A 193 -21.49 -13.02 3.20
CA HIS A 193 -22.34 -12.06 2.51
C HIS A 193 -21.55 -10.78 2.16
N TRP A 194 -20.87 -10.19 3.15
CA TRP A 194 -20.02 -9.00 2.95
C TRP A 194 -18.92 -9.25 1.93
N GLU A 195 -18.22 -10.37 2.02
CA GLU A 195 -17.19 -10.75 1.07
C GLU A 195 -17.70 -10.77 -0.38
N SER A 196 -18.90 -11.30 -0.58
CA SER A 196 -19.54 -11.34 -1.89
C SER A 196 -19.88 -9.93 -2.41
N LEU A 197 -20.39 -9.05 -1.54
CA LEU A 197 -20.68 -7.66 -1.90
C LEU A 197 -19.40 -6.89 -2.27
N PHE A 198 -18.36 -6.98 -1.46
CA PHE A 198 -17.09 -6.29 -1.74
C PHE A 198 -16.46 -6.75 -3.04
N ALA A 199 -16.48 -8.06 -3.32
CA ALA A 199 -15.96 -8.61 -4.57
C ALA A 199 -16.74 -8.13 -5.80
N GLN A 200 -18.04 -7.84 -5.68
CA GLN A 200 -18.84 -7.27 -6.76
C GLN A 200 -18.51 -5.80 -7.03
N CYS A 201 -18.13 -5.03 -5.98
CA CYS A 201 -17.69 -3.63 -6.15
C CYS A 201 -16.38 -3.52 -6.91
N LEU A 202 -15.46 -4.50 -6.76
CA LEU A 202 -14.15 -4.46 -7.38
C LEU A 202 -14.11 -5.21 -8.72
N THR A 203 -14.73 -4.62 -9.71
CA THR A 203 -14.70 -5.16 -11.09
C THR A 203 -13.31 -5.06 -11.72
N ARG A 204 -13.06 -5.79 -12.81
CA ARG A 204 -11.81 -5.68 -13.56
C ARG A 204 -11.54 -4.23 -14.01
N SER A 205 -12.56 -3.49 -14.42
CA SER A 205 -12.40 -2.08 -14.82
C SER A 205 -12.00 -1.18 -13.65
N VAL A 206 -12.41 -1.50 -12.42
CA VAL A 206 -11.93 -0.79 -11.21
C VAL A 206 -10.44 -1.02 -11.02
N LEU A 207 -9.98 -2.28 -11.14
CA LEU A 207 -8.56 -2.61 -11.05
C LEU A 207 -7.74 -1.89 -12.14
N GLU A 208 -8.23 -1.90 -13.38
CA GLU A 208 -7.57 -1.24 -14.51
C GLU A 208 -7.48 0.28 -14.29
N ARG A 209 -8.52 0.93 -13.76
CA ARG A 209 -8.49 2.36 -13.39
C ARG A 209 -7.48 2.63 -12.27
N ALA A 210 -7.45 1.81 -11.24
CA ALA A 210 -6.47 1.94 -10.15
C ALA A 210 -5.04 1.90 -10.68
N LEU A 211 -4.73 0.97 -11.59
CA LEU A 211 -3.41 0.90 -12.23
C LEU A 211 -3.15 2.04 -13.23
N ALA A 212 -4.17 2.55 -13.90
CA ALA A 212 -4.04 3.73 -14.76
C ALA A 212 -3.68 5.00 -13.97
N ALA A 213 -4.15 5.11 -12.71
CA ALA A 213 -3.80 6.22 -11.82
C ALA A 213 -2.32 6.22 -11.41
N VAL A 214 -1.61 5.09 -11.50
CA VAL A 214 -0.19 4.99 -11.13
C VAL A 214 0.71 5.57 -12.24
N PRO A 215 1.56 6.57 -11.94
CA PRO A 215 2.52 7.10 -12.91
C PRO A 215 3.51 6.03 -13.40
N SER A 216 3.87 6.10 -14.69
CA SER A 216 4.90 5.21 -15.28
C SER A 216 6.23 5.31 -14.54
N SER A 217 6.59 6.51 -14.05
CA SER A 217 7.81 6.76 -13.28
C SER A 217 7.88 6.03 -11.93
N PHE A 218 6.73 5.57 -11.38
CA PHE A 218 6.72 4.74 -10.17
C PHE A 218 6.84 3.24 -10.47
N ILE A 219 6.41 2.82 -11.67
CA ILE A 219 6.54 1.43 -12.15
C ILE A 219 7.94 1.15 -12.68
N TYR A 220 8.55 2.13 -13.35
CA TYR A 220 9.87 1.99 -13.98
C TYR A 220 10.93 1.38 -13.04
N PRO A 221 11.16 1.87 -11.80
CA PRO A 221 12.18 1.31 -10.91
C PRO A 221 11.88 -0.12 -10.41
N LEU A 222 10.68 -0.64 -10.68
CA LEU A 222 10.26 -2.00 -10.31
C LEU A 222 10.43 -3.01 -11.45
N LEU A 223 10.93 -2.57 -12.61
CA LEU A 223 11.28 -3.44 -13.73
C LEU A 223 12.66 -4.06 -13.50
N PRO A 224 12.90 -5.29 -14.02
CA PRO A 224 14.25 -5.89 -13.98
C PRO A 224 15.26 -5.04 -14.74
N ASP A 225 16.51 -4.95 -14.26
CA ASP A 225 17.60 -4.19 -14.87
C ASP A 225 17.84 -4.59 -16.35
N THR A 226 17.65 -5.86 -16.70
CA THR A 226 17.79 -6.37 -18.06
C THR A 226 16.83 -5.72 -19.08
N ILE A 227 15.82 -4.99 -18.61
CA ILE A 227 14.83 -4.31 -19.45
C ILE A 227 15.18 -2.81 -19.64
N LEU A 228 16.03 -2.25 -18.79
CA LEU A 228 16.28 -0.81 -18.72
C LEU A 228 17.11 -0.27 -19.91
N ASP A 229 17.86 -1.14 -20.61
CA ASP A 229 18.71 -0.78 -21.76
C ASP A 229 17.96 -0.75 -23.11
N ASN A 230 16.63 -0.87 -23.10
CA ASN A 230 15.83 -0.97 -24.31
C ASN A 230 15.34 0.41 -24.82
N SER A 231 14.85 0.43 -26.07
CA SER A 231 14.22 1.63 -26.64
C SER A 231 13.03 2.13 -25.78
N LEU A 232 12.69 3.42 -25.88
CA LEU A 232 11.57 4.03 -25.16
C LEU A 232 10.24 3.28 -25.40
N GLU A 233 10.00 2.82 -26.63
CA GLU A 233 8.81 2.03 -26.97
C GLU A 233 8.79 0.70 -26.21
N THR A 234 9.91 0.00 -26.15
CA THR A 234 10.05 -1.26 -25.41
C THR A 234 9.85 -1.02 -23.92
N LEU A 235 10.35 0.07 -23.37
CA LEU A 235 10.18 0.45 -21.98
C LEU A 235 8.71 0.69 -21.65
N GLU A 236 8.00 1.50 -22.43
CA GLU A 236 6.57 1.76 -22.20
C GLU A 236 5.75 0.46 -22.29
N ASN A 237 6.03 -0.40 -23.26
CA ASN A 237 5.38 -1.72 -23.38
C ASN A 237 5.63 -2.58 -22.14
N ASN A 238 6.82 -2.56 -21.55
CA ASN A 238 7.13 -3.30 -20.31
C ASN A 238 6.42 -2.72 -19.10
N ILE A 239 6.29 -1.40 -19.01
CA ILE A 239 5.49 -0.73 -17.98
C ILE A 239 4.02 -1.18 -18.09
N GLN A 240 3.44 -1.16 -19.28
CA GLN A 240 2.05 -1.58 -19.48
C GLN A 240 1.86 -3.08 -19.16
N ARG A 241 2.79 -3.94 -19.55
CA ARG A 241 2.79 -5.36 -19.15
C ARG A 241 2.85 -5.53 -17.64
N ARG A 242 3.68 -4.75 -16.94
CA ARG A 242 3.76 -4.77 -15.49
C ARG A 242 2.44 -4.32 -14.85
N LYS A 243 1.83 -3.24 -15.31
CA LYS A 243 0.50 -2.81 -14.86
C LYS A 243 -0.55 -3.90 -15.08
N ALA A 244 -0.56 -4.53 -16.26
CA ALA A 244 -1.46 -5.64 -16.55
C ALA A 244 -1.24 -6.85 -15.62
N ALA A 245 -0.01 -7.13 -15.22
CA ALA A 245 0.30 -8.19 -14.26
C ALA A 245 -0.29 -7.92 -12.87
N TYR A 246 -0.25 -6.67 -12.36
CA TYR A 246 -0.96 -6.31 -11.13
C TYR A 246 -2.47 -6.55 -11.25
N VAL A 247 -3.08 -6.10 -12.36
CA VAL A 247 -4.51 -6.34 -12.61
C VAL A 247 -4.81 -7.84 -12.61
N ALA A 248 -4.01 -8.63 -13.32
CA ALA A 248 -4.20 -10.09 -13.40
C ALA A 248 -4.09 -10.76 -12.03
N PHE A 249 -3.09 -10.36 -11.22
CA PHE A 249 -2.89 -10.87 -9.87
C PHE A 249 -4.09 -10.56 -8.97
N LEU A 250 -4.49 -9.30 -8.88
CA LEU A 250 -5.61 -8.88 -8.05
C LEU A 250 -6.94 -9.47 -8.56
N TRP A 251 -7.14 -9.52 -9.88
CA TRP A 251 -8.32 -10.12 -10.46
C TRP A 251 -8.43 -11.61 -10.14
N LYS A 252 -7.32 -12.35 -10.15
CA LYS A 252 -7.30 -13.77 -9.75
C LYS A 252 -7.66 -13.93 -8.27
N ARG A 253 -7.19 -13.04 -7.39
CA ARG A 253 -7.56 -13.03 -5.97
C ARG A 253 -9.06 -12.78 -5.73
N LEU A 254 -9.71 -11.99 -6.58
CA LEU A 254 -11.15 -11.71 -6.51
C LEU A 254 -12.03 -12.89 -6.94
N LYS A 255 -11.48 -13.89 -7.67
CA LYS A 255 -12.25 -15.05 -8.11
C LYS A 255 -12.49 -16.02 -6.96
N PHE A 256 -13.67 -16.66 -7.01
CA PHE A 256 -14.03 -17.69 -6.04
C PHE A 256 -13.36 -19.05 -6.37
N PRO A 257 -12.94 -19.86 -5.37
CA PRO A 257 -13.00 -19.58 -3.93
C PRO A 257 -11.90 -18.57 -3.49
N ARG A 258 -12.33 -17.54 -2.75
CA ARG A 258 -11.43 -16.55 -2.18
C ARG A 258 -10.89 -17.04 -0.84
N ASN A 259 -9.87 -17.87 -0.89
CA ASN A 259 -9.30 -18.45 0.31
C ASN A 259 -8.12 -17.60 0.80
N PHE A 260 -8.41 -16.49 1.47
CA PHE A 260 -7.38 -15.62 2.04
C PHE A 260 -6.72 -16.19 3.31
N ALA A 261 -7.10 -17.39 3.75
CA ALA A 261 -6.63 -17.97 5.01
C ALA A 261 -5.58 -19.07 4.87
N LEU A 262 -5.30 -19.57 3.65
CA LEU A 262 -4.39 -20.70 3.46
C LEU A 262 -2.99 -20.24 3.05
N GLU A 263 -1.98 -20.71 3.80
CA GLU A 263 -0.59 -20.69 3.36
C GLU A 263 -0.35 -21.70 2.24
N PRO A 264 0.61 -21.44 1.33
CA PRO A 264 1.02 -22.44 0.35
C PRO A 264 1.38 -23.76 1.02
N PRO A 265 1.00 -24.94 0.47
CA PRO A 265 1.33 -26.25 1.04
C PRO A 265 2.83 -26.44 1.30
N ILE A 266 3.69 -25.86 0.45
CA ILE A 266 5.16 -25.92 0.56
C ILE A 266 5.68 -25.31 1.87
N TYR A 267 5.03 -24.29 2.43
CA TYR A 267 5.42 -23.68 3.69
C TYR A 267 4.94 -24.49 4.92
N GLN A 268 3.86 -25.26 4.79
CA GLN A 268 3.38 -26.12 5.87
C GLN A 268 4.32 -27.31 6.09
N GLU A 269 4.87 -27.90 5.05
CA GLU A 269 5.86 -28.99 5.16
C GLU A 269 7.20 -28.53 5.77
N MET A 270 7.66 -27.32 5.41
CA MET A 270 8.90 -26.77 5.99
C MET A 270 8.76 -26.43 7.48
N ASN A 271 7.58 -26.00 7.95
CA ASN A 271 7.35 -25.71 9.36
C ASN A 271 7.16 -26.98 10.19
N THR A 272 6.51 -28.00 9.66
CA THR A 272 6.38 -29.30 10.33
C THR A 272 7.72 -30.03 10.47
N SER A 273 8.58 -29.97 9.47
CA SER A 273 9.93 -30.56 9.55
C SER A 273 10.84 -29.84 10.55
N LYS A 274 10.75 -28.51 10.67
CA LYS A 274 11.48 -27.72 11.69
C LYS A 274 10.99 -28.00 13.12
N ILE A 275 9.71 -28.25 13.31
CA ILE A 275 9.14 -28.60 14.62
C ILE A 275 9.53 -30.02 15.02
N GLN A 276 9.56 -30.96 14.09
CA GLN A 276 10.04 -32.34 14.35
C GLN A 276 11.54 -32.37 14.65
N HIS A 277 12.37 -31.60 13.93
CA HIS A 277 13.82 -31.54 14.21
C HIS A 277 14.11 -30.93 15.59
N LYS A 278 13.37 -29.92 16.03
CA LYS A 278 13.51 -29.34 17.38
C LYS A 278 13.08 -30.29 18.50
N ARG A 279 12.18 -31.26 18.25
CA ARG A 279 11.78 -32.27 19.24
C ARG A 279 12.77 -33.43 19.36
N LEU A 280 13.54 -33.72 18.29
CA LEU A 280 14.56 -34.77 18.29
C LEU A 280 15.91 -34.29 18.83
N THR A 281 16.18 -33.01 18.92
CA THR A 281 17.43 -32.45 19.49
C THR A 281 17.31 -32.07 20.97
N ASN A 282 16.14 -32.24 21.58
CA ASN A 282 15.87 -31.95 23.00
C ASN A 282 15.55 -33.26 23.80
N GLN A 283 15.89 -34.43 23.29
CA GLN A 283 15.97 -35.70 24.01
C GLN A 283 17.46 -36.15 24.05
#